data_06426e5ebab223bf0fa302510f963e1e
#
_entry.id   06426e5ebab223bf0fa302510f963e1e
#
_cell.length_a   1.000
_cell.length_b   1.000
_cell.length_c   1.000
_cell.angle_alpha   90.00
_cell.angle_beta   90.00
_cell.angle_gamma   90.00
#
_symmetry.space_group_name_H-M   'P 1'
#
loop_
_entity.id
_entity.type
_entity.pdbx_description
1 polymer ?
#
loop_
_entity_poly.entity_id
_entity_poly.type
_entity_poly.pdbx_seq_one_letter_code
_entity_poly.pdbx_strand_id
1 'polypeptide(L)'
;MADPEMKSAKTEPSNIEDNVEQLAGDYSNIASRDKALNLFGYLVGDIPVTFLMQRLPISKYFSIMCMIWGIIVALHAVCHDFASLATVRFFLGAIEVSTVPVAILITGTFYTKEEQVTRVAIWYTTSGWAAVFGGFLAWAMYRADSFRWQGLFVLYGAMTFLTGVVLFLFLAASPTEAKWLTEEEKVIALERVRGNKTGTEIWKFNASQLREALHDVRLYLTFLVLISIGMPNGGLTAFGPTIINNFGYDVPTTQLLNVGSGAAQVVGVVLALFVAKWTNRTIAGVFPLVLACVGAAMMLGISSSNNNARYGGYVLAYQFPICVLSINTFMTAGISGTTKKFAFGCAYQLGYAIGNIIGPQTYRASDAPDYYTAKYTMLAFFVVAAILIGIYGVLHHRWNQRNEKHGPAPMPGMYPSLPTSHLHSNWSEHSSAIENEEFADFTDFQMRNFKYPL
;
A
#
# COMPACT_ATOMS: atom_id res chain seq x y z
N MET A 1 37.54 -8.82 -63.37
CA MET A 1 36.72 -7.65 -63.05
C MET A 1 36.40 -7.76 -61.55
N ALA A 2 37.00 -6.85 -60.79
CA ALA A 2 37.02 -6.90 -59.34
C ALA A 2 35.69 -6.42 -58.76
N ASP A 3 35.25 -7.12 -57.74
CA ASP A 3 34.14 -6.80 -56.91
C ASP A 3 34.49 -5.65 -55.93
N PRO A 4 33.68 -4.58 -55.78
CA PRO A 4 34.02 -3.48 -54.90
C PRO A 4 33.49 -3.73 -53.50
N GLU A 5 34.39 -3.78 -52.57
CA GLU A 5 34.31 -3.28 -51.20
C GLU A 5 32.97 -3.43 -50.45
N MET A 6 32.85 -4.52 -49.72
CA MET A 6 32.06 -4.59 -48.51
C MET A 6 32.77 -3.78 -47.40
N LYS A 7 32.45 -2.45 -47.32
CA LYS A 7 32.86 -1.63 -46.19
C LYS A 7 32.19 -2.15 -44.95
N SER A 8 32.92 -2.91 -44.14
CA SER A 8 32.63 -3.17 -42.74
C SER A 8 32.43 -1.83 -42.03
N ALA A 9 31.19 -1.46 -41.75
CA ALA A 9 30.90 -0.38 -40.84
C ALA A 9 31.32 -0.82 -39.43
N LYS A 10 32.56 -0.51 -39.06
CA LYS A 10 33.00 -0.47 -37.66
C LYS A 10 32.20 0.65 -37.00
N THR A 11 31.10 0.30 -36.34
CA THR A 11 30.40 1.18 -35.40
C THR A 11 31.41 1.54 -34.31
N GLU A 12 31.78 2.82 -34.22
CA GLU A 12 32.69 3.32 -33.18
C GLU A 12 32.11 3.01 -31.80
N PRO A 13 32.90 2.61 -30.82
CA PRO A 13 32.44 2.26 -29.46
C PRO A 13 31.61 3.37 -28.79
N SER A 14 31.94 4.64 -29.06
CA SER A 14 31.19 5.82 -28.56
C SER A 14 29.73 5.85 -29.01
N ASN A 15 29.43 5.40 -30.24
CA ASN A 15 28.07 5.37 -30.75
C ASN A 15 27.18 4.27 -30.09
N ILE A 16 27.80 3.23 -29.55
CA ILE A 16 27.07 2.16 -28.87
C ILE A 16 26.72 2.59 -27.43
N GLU A 17 27.66 3.22 -26.73
CA GLU A 17 27.42 3.74 -25.37
C GLU A 17 26.38 4.85 -25.37
N ASP A 18 26.50 5.82 -26.30
CA ASP A 18 25.52 6.90 -26.46
C ASP A 18 24.13 6.38 -26.81
N ASN A 19 24.00 5.35 -27.66
CA ASN A 19 22.73 4.72 -27.98
C ASN A 19 22.14 3.96 -26.77
N VAL A 20 22.98 3.28 -25.97
CA VAL A 20 22.54 2.57 -24.77
C VAL A 20 22.06 3.56 -23.69
N GLU A 21 22.77 4.68 -23.51
CA GLU A 21 22.35 5.75 -22.59
C GLU A 21 21.03 6.39 -23.05
N GLN A 22 20.86 6.66 -24.32
CA GLN A 22 19.65 7.21 -24.88
C GLN A 22 18.46 6.24 -24.72
N LEU A 23 18.64 4.96 -25.03
CA LEU A 23 17.63 3.93 -24.83
C LEU A 23 17.27 3.74 -23.36
N ALA A 24 18.25 3.78 -22.44
CA ALA A 24 18.00 3.72 -21.00
C ALA A 24 17.24 4.96 -20.51
N GLY A 25 17.58 6.15 -21.03
CA GLY A 25 16.86 7.39 -20.75
C GLY A 25 15.41 7.37 -21.25
N ASP A 26 15.19 6.88 -22.46
CA ASP A 26 13.86 6.74 -23.04
C ASP A 26 13.02 5.72 -22.28
N TYR A 27 13.60 4.57 -21.90
CA TYR A 27 12.92 3.57 -21.06
C TYR A 27 12.53 4.12 -19.70
N SER A 28 13.43 4.86 -19.03
CA SER A 28 13.14 5.46 -17.72
C SER A 28 12.01 6.50 -17.81
N ASN A 29 11.98 7.30 -18.86
CA ASN A 29 10.93 8.29 -19.12
C ASN A 29 9.58 7.62 -19.40
N ILE A 30 9.55 6.56 -20.21
CA ILE A 30 8.33 5.81 -20.52
C ILE A 30 7.80 5.11 -19.27
N ALA A 31 8.65 4.42 -18.51
CA ALA A 31 8.25 3.71 -17.30
C ALA A 31 7.72 4.67 -16.21
N SER A 32 8.33 5.85 -16.08
CA SER A 32 7.90 6.87 -15.12
C SER A 32 6.56 7.49 -15.52
N ARG A 33 6.34 7.77 -16.80
CA ARG A 33 5.08 8.31 -17.33
C ARG A 33 3.94 7.31 -17.24
N ASP A 34 4.19 6.05 -17.58
CA ASP A 34 3.23 4.95 -17.47
C ASP A 34 2.72 4.79 -16.02
N LYS A 35 3.64 4.79 -15.07
CA LYS A 35 3.31 4.70 -13.64
C LYS A 35 2.59 5.94 -13.13
N ALA A 36 2.98 7.14 -13.58
CA ALA A 36 2.31 8.37 -13.22
C ALA A 36 0.85 8.41 -13.70
N LEU A 37 0.56 7.89 -14.90
CA LEU A 37 -0.80 7.81 -15.44
C LEU A 37 -1.68 6.84 -14.66
N ASN A 38 -1.15 5.68 -14.28
CA ASN A 38 -1.87 4.74 -13.40
C ASN A 38 -2.20 5.40 -12.07
N LEU A 39 -1.25 6.06 -11.42
CA LEU A 39 -1.44 6.75 -10.14
C LEU A 39 -2.36 7.96 -10.25
N PHE A 40 -2.36 8.67 -11.38
CA PHE A 40 -3.32 9.72 -11.63
C PHE A 40 -4.75 9.16 -11.76
N GLY A 41 -4.91 8.05 -12.47
CA GLY A 41 -6.16 7.30 -12.50
C GLY A 41 -6.61 6.87 -11.10
N TYR A 42 -5.68 6.38 -10.28
CA TYR A 42 -5.91 6.00 -8.89
C TYR A 42 -6.48 7.17 -8.06
N LEU A 43 -5.87 8.35 -8.14
CA LEU A 43 -6.30 9.54 -7.41
C LEU A 43 -7.68 10.04 -7.88
N VAL A 44 -7.91 10.08 -9.20
CA VAL A 44 -9.20 10.50 -9.78
C VAL A 44 -10.29 9.47 -9.46
N GLY A 45 -9.96 8.19 -9.46
CA GLY A 45 -10.85 7.08 -9.14
C GLY A 45 -11.29 7.02 -7.68
N ASP A 46 -10.50 7.55 -6.75
CA ASP A 46 -10.77 7.45 -5.30
C ASP A 46 -12.13 8.06 -4.91
N ILE A 47 -12.48 9.21 -5.46
CA ILE A 47 -13.75 9.89 -5.16
C ILE A 47 -14.97 9.10 -5.65
N PRO A 48 -15.10 8.75 -6.95
CA PRO A 48 -16.25 7.99 -7.42
C PRO A 48 -16.32 6.58 -6.84
N VAL A 49 -15.18 5.93 -6.61
CA VAL A 49 -15.10 4.61 -5.99
C VAL A 49 -15.64 4.66 -4.57
N THR A 50 -15.18 5.59 -3.75
CA THR A 50 -15.67 5.78 -2.37
C THR A 50 -17.17 6.03 -2.34
N PHE A 51 -17.71 6.84 -3.26
CA PHE A 51 -19.14 7.10 -3.36
C PHE A 51 -19.93 5.85 -3.75
N LEU A 52 -19.44 5.05 -4.69
CA LEU A 52 -20.08 3.81 -5.14
C LEU A 52 -20.07 2.74 -4.03
N MET A 53 -18.96 2.61 -3.29
CA MET A 53 -18.84 1.69 -2.16
C MET A 53 -19.87 1.96 -1.06
N GLN A 54 -20.29 3.22 -0.90
CA GLN A 54 -21.29 3.61 0.09
C GLN A 54 -22.73 3.27 -0.31
N ARG A 55 -23.00 3.13 -1.60
CA ARG A 55 -24.36 2.95 -2.13
C ARG A 55 -24.66 1.54 -2.62
N LEU A 56 -23.63 0.75 -2.90
CA LEU A 56 -23.76 -0.58 -3.47
C LEU A 56 -23.41 -1.66 -2.45
N PRO A 57 -24.01 -2.84 -2.52
CA PRO A 57 -23.59 -3.99 -1.71
C PRO A 57 -22.10 -4.29 -1.96
N ILE A 58 -21.27 -4.17 -0.93
CA ILE A 58 -19.81 -4.17 -1.03
C ILE A 58 -19.26 -5.41 -1.76
N SER A 59 -19.85 -6.58 -1.53
CA SER A 59 -19.44 -7.84 -2.16
C SER A 59 -19.68 -7.83 -3.67
N LYS A 60 -20.85 -7.37 -4.11
CA LYS A 60 -21.22 -7.28 -5.53
C LYS A 60 -20.39 -6.21 -6.25
N TYR A 61 -20.25 -5.05 -5.61
CA TYR A 61 -19.41 -3.98 -6.09
C TYR A 61 -17.97 -4.47 -6.35
N PHE A 62 -17.34 -5.08 -5.34
CA PHE A 62 -15.97 -5.55 -5.44
C PHE A 62 -15.78 -6.62 -6.52
N SER A 63 -16.71 -7.57 -6.59
CA SER A 63 -16.68 -8.64 -7.60
C SER A 63 -16.74 -8.08 -9.02
N ILE A 64 -17.63 -7.11 -9.27
CA ILE A 64 -17.76 -6.45 -10.56
C ILE A 64 -16.48 -5.64 -10.89
N MET A 65 -15.93 -4.92 -9.90
CA MET A 65 -14.68 -4.19 -10.09
C MET A 65 -13.51 -5.13 -10.42
N CYS A 66 -13.41 -6.30 -9.78
CA CYS A 66 -12.43 -7.33 -10.14
C CYS A 66 -12.60 -7.84 -11.59
N MET A 67 -13.84 -8.07 -12.03
CA MET A 67 -14.10 -8.48 -13.42
C MET A 67 -13.67 -7.40 -14.42
N ILE A 68 -14.04 -6.14 -14.17
CA ILE A 68 -13.65 -5.01 -15.03
C ILE A 68 -12.13 -4.85 -15.01
N TRP A 69 -11.49 -4.97 -13.84
CA TRP A 69 -10.03 -4.93 -13.71
C TRP A 69 -9.35 -6.00 -14.55
N GLY A 70 -9.86 -7.24 -14.53
CA GLY A 70 -9.36 -8.33 -15.38
C GLY A 70 -9.46 -8.03 -16.88
N ILE A 71 -10.56 -7.42 -17.33
CA ILE A 71 -10.72 -6.98 -18.73
C ILE A 71 -9.70 -5.90 -19.09
N ILE A 72 -9.53 -4.89 -18.21
CA ILE A 72 -8.58 -3.80 -18.46
C ILE A 72 -7.14 -4.33 -18.49
N VAL A 73 -6.78 -5.27 -17.63
CA VAL A 73 -5.47 -5.93 -17.68
C VAL A 73 -5.27 -6.64 -19.02
N ALA A 74 -6.26 -7.39 -19.50
CA ALA A 74 -6.16 -8.07 -20.80
C ALA A 74 -6.07 -7.08 -21.99
N LEU A 75 -6.70 -5.90 -21.91
CA LEU A 75 -6.65 -4.88 -22.96
C LEU A 75 -5.24 -4.30 -23.20
N HIS A 76 -4.30 -4.43 -22.24
CA HIS A 76 -2.90 -4.07 -22.50
C HIS A 76 -2.28 -4.84 -23.65
N ALA A 77 -2.76 -6.07 -23.92
CA ALA A 77 -2.24 -6.92 -24.98
C ALA A 77 -2.50 -6.34 -26.40
N VAL A 78 -3.49 -5.49 -26.55
CA VAL A 78 -3.87 -4.86 -27.84
C VAL A 78 -3.40 -3.42 -27.97
N CYS A 79 -2.69 -2.88 -26.97
CA CYS A 79 -2.11 -1.54 -27.02
C CYS A 79 -0.86 -1.54 -27.89
N HIS A 80 -0.82 -0.66 -28.90
CA HIS A 80 0.32 -0.54 -29.83
C HIS A 80 0.96 0.87 -29.82
N ASP A 81 0.30 1.83 -29.19
CA ASP A 81 0.74 3.22 -29.12
C ASP A 81 0.66 3.75 -27.67
N PHE A 82 1.34 4.87 -27.44
CA PHE A 82 1.37 5.49 -26.11
C PHE A 82 -0.03 5.92 -25.64
N ALA A 83 -0.87 6.42 -26.53
CA ALA A 83 -2.18 6.93 -26.16
C ALA A 83 -3.12 5.81 -25.69
N SER A 84 -3.13 4.64 -26.35
CA SER A 84 -3.90 3.47 -25.92
C SER A 84 -3.39 2.93 -24.61
N LEU A 85 -2.06 2.79 -24.45
CA LEU A 85 -1.44 2.33 -23.21
C LEU A 85 -1.77 3.28 -22.05
N ALA A 86 -1.62 4.59 -22.24
CA ALA A 86 -1.93 5.62 -21.24
C ALA A 86 -3.39 5.55 -20.79
N THR A 87 -4.32 5.38 -21.74
CA THR A 87 -5.75 5.26 -21.45
C THR A 87 -6.05 4.03 -20.60
N VAL A 88 -5.51 2.87 -20.98
CA VAL A 88 -5.73 1.61 -20.25
C VAL A 88 -5.10 1.70 -18.85
N ARG A 89 -3.92 2.29 -18.70
CA ARG A 89 -3.26 2.52 -17.40
C ARG A 89 -4.05 3.44 -16.48
N PHE A 90 -4.62 4.52 -17.03
CA PHE A 90 -5.48 5.40 -16.26
C PHE A 90 -6.69 4.67 -15.68
N PHE A 91 -7.42 3.92 -16.51
CA PHE A 91 -8.57 3.14 -16.03
C PHE A 91 -8.19 2.00 -15.09
N LEU A 92 -7.03 1.37 -15.31
CA LEU A 92 -6.48 0.37 -14.40
C LEU A 92 -6.33 0.96 -12.99
N GLY A 93 -5.67 2.11 -12.86
CA GLY A 93 -5.49 2.78 -11.59
C GLY A 93 -6.81 3.21 -10.95
N ALA A 94 -7.75 3.75 -11.75
CA ALA A 94 -9.05 4.21 -11.26
C ALA A 94 -9.90 3.08 -10.64
N ILE A 95 -9.72 1.84 -11.08
CA ILE A 95 -10.45 0.68 -10.53
C ILE A 95 -9.68 0.02 -9.38
N GLU A 96 -8.36 -0.02 -9.47
CA GLU A 96 -7.48 -0.64 -8.48
C GLU A 96 -7.65 -0.02 -7.08
N VAL A 97 -7.96 1.27 -6.99
CA VAL A 97 -8.12 2.02 -5.73
C VAL A 97 -9.13 1.39 -4.76
N SER A 98 -10.13 0.66 -5.25
CA SER A 98 -11.16 0.02 -4.45
C SER A 98 -10.67 -1.18 -3.62
N THR A 99 -9.56 -1.81 -4.02
CA THR A 99 -9.14 -3.13 -3.51
C THR A 99 -8.83 -3.12 -2.02
N VAL A 100 -7.98 -2.20 -1.56
CA VAL A 100 -7.55 -2.13 -0.15
C VAL A 100 -8.69 -1.71 0.77
N PRO A 101 -9.44 -0.62 0.49
CA PRO A 101 -10.59 -0.24 1.33
C PRO A 101 -11.63 -1.36 1.47
N VAL A 102 -11.96 -2.06 0.39
CA VAL A 102 -12.91 -3.17 0.44
C VAL A 102 -12.39 -4.34 1.28
N ALA A 103 -11.11 -4.71 1.12
CA ALA A 103 -10.50 -5.77 1.93
C ALA A 103 -10.54 -5.45 3.43
N ILE A 104 -10.29 -4.19 3.80
CA ILE A 104 -10.38 -3.71 5.19
C ILE A 104 -11.82 -3.77 5.68
N LEU A 105 -12.80 -3.31 4.89
CA LEU A 105 -14.21 -3.32 5.27
C LEU A 105 -14.73 -4.76 5.49
N ILE A 106 -14.47 -5.67 4.55
CA ILE A 106 -14.86 -7.08 4.69
C ILE A 106 -14.19 -7.69 5.91
N THR A 107 -12.90 -7.44 6.13
CA THR A 107 -12.20 -7.93 7.33
C THR A 107 -12.85 -7.40 8.61
N GLY A 108 -13.24 -6.12 8.62
CA GLY A 108 -13.93 -5.49 9.75
C GLY A 108 -15.32 -6.08 10.03
N THR A 109 -16.02 -6.55 8.99
CA THR A 109 -17.37 -7.09 9.10
C THR A 109 -17.39 -8.53 9.61
N PHE A 110 -16.38 -9.35 9.29
CA PHE A 110 -16.37 -10.78 9.65
C PHE A 110 -15.51 -11.14 10.85
N TYR A 111 -14.55 -10.27 11.25
CA TYR A 111 -13.56 -10.60 12.29
C TYR A 111 -13.55 -9.58 13.42
N THR A 112 -13.22 -10.07 14.63
CA THR A 112 -13.04 -9.21 15.81
C THR A 112 -11.82 -8.31 15.66
N LYS A 113 -11.77 -7.17 16.38
CA LYS A 113 -10.63 -6.22 16.33
C LYS A 113 -9.27 -6.89 16.58
N GLU A 114 -9.24 -7.88 17.45
CA GLU A 114 -8.00 -8.63 17.76
C GLU A 114 -7.56 -9.50 16.58
N GLU A 115 -8.52 -10.11 15.89
CA GLU A 115 -8.26 -10.97 14.74
C GLU A 115 -7.94 -10.19 13.47
N GLN A 116 -8.51 -8.99 13.31
CA GLN A 116 -8.32 -8.15 12.12
C GLN A 116 -6.84 -7.92 11.81
N VAL A 117 -6.01 -7.67 12.82
CA VAL A 117 -4.55 -7.44 12.63
C VAL A 117 -3.90 -8.63 11.95
N THR A 118 -4.19 -9.85 12.44
CA THR A 118 -3.63 -11.07 11.86
C THR A 118 -4.18 -11.33 10.45
N ARG A 119 -5.48 -11.08 10.23
CA ARG A 119 -6.12 -11.26 8.91
C ARG A 119 -5.58 -10.27 7.88
N VAL A 120 -5.42 -9.00 8.26
CA VAL A 120 -4.77 -7.98 7.42
C VAL A 120 -3.34 -8.38 7.07
N ALA A 121 -2.57 -8.88 8.02
CA ALA A 121 -1.22 -9.34 7.73
C ALA A 121 -1.21 -10.55 6.76
N ILE A 122 -2.15 -11.49 6.90
CA ILE A 122 -2.27 -12.64 6.00
C ILE A 122 -2.52 -12.19 4.56
N TRP A 123 -3.54 -11.34 4.32
CA TRP A 123 -3.77 -10.89 2.94
C TRP A 123 -2.67 -9.92 2.45
N TYR A 124 -1.97 -9.22 3.34
CA TYR A 124 -0.82 -8.41 2.94
C TYR A 124 0.36 -9.24 2.42
N THR A 125 0.50 -10.52 2.87
CA THR A 125 1.53 -11.42 2.29
C THR A 125 1.30 -11.71 0.81
N THR A 126 0.09 -11.47 0.28
CA THR A 126 -0.20 -11.72 -1.14
C THR A 126 0.67 -10.86 -2.07
N SER A 127 1.17 -9.71 -1.63
CA SER A 127 2.12 -8.91 -2.41
C SER A 127 3.45 -9.66 -2.64
N GLY A 128 3.96 -10.34 -1.61
CA GLY A 128 5.14 -11.21 -1.74
C GLY A 128 4.87 -12.44 -2.60
N TRP A 129 3.72 -13.10 -2.41
CA TRP A 129 3.30 -14.21 -3.26
C TRP A 129 3.12 -13.79 -4.72
N ALA A 130 2.59 -12.61 -4.99
CA ALA A 130 2.48 -12.07 -6.36
C ALA A 130 3.86 -11.91 -7.02
N ALA A 131 4.87 -11.47 -6.29
CA ALA A 131 6.25 -11.42 -6.80
C ALA A 131 6.83 -12.81 -7.06
N VAL A 132 6.54 -13.78 -6.17
CA VAL A 132 6.96 -15.19 -6.36
C VAL A 132 6.33 -15.79 -7.62
N PHE A 133 5.01 -15.79 -7.72
CA PHE A 133 4.31 -16.36 -8.87
C PHE A 133 4.60 -15.59 -10.16
N GLY A 134 4.67 -14.26 -10.07
CA GLY A 134 4.98 -13.40 -11.20
C GLY A 134 6.38 -13.64 -11.76
N GLY A 135 7.37 -13.80 -10.89
CA GLY A 135 8.74 -14.10 -11.28
C GLY A 135 8.88 -15.48 -11.94
N PHE A 136 8.24 -16.52 -11.38
CA PHE A 136 8.21 -17.85 -12.01
C PHE A 136 7.52 -17.83 -13.37
N LEU A 137 6.38 -17.14 -13.47
CA LEU A 137 5.65 -17.06 -14.72
C LEU A 137 6.44 -16.31 -15.79
N ALA A 138 7.07 -15.18 -15.43
CA ALA A 138 7.94 -14.43 -16.33
C ALA A 138 9.14 -15.27 -16.81
N TRP A 139 9.76 -16.03 -15.90
CA TRP A 139 10.84 -16.96 -16.24
C TRP A 139 10.38 -18.10 -17.18
N ALA A 140 9.23 -18.71 -16.89
CA ALA A 140 8.68 -19.78 -17.73
C ALA A 140 8.34 -19.28 -19.14
N MET A 141 7.77 -18.09 -19.24
CA MET A 141 7.43 -17.47 -20.51
C MET A 141 8.65 -17.05 -21.32
N TYR A 142 9.73 -16.58 -20.67
CA TYR A 142 10.99 -16.29 -21.35
C TYR A 142 11.57 -17.53 -22.06
N ARG A 143 11.35 -18.71 -21.49
CA ARG A 143 11.81 -19.99 -22.09
C ARG A 143 10.89 -20.56 -23.19
N ALA A 144 9.64 -20.05 -23.25
CA ALA A 144 8.69 -20.51 -24.26
C ALA A 144 8.78 -19.62 -25.49
N ASP A 145 9.56 -20.02 -26.49
CA ASP A 145 9.83 -19.26 -27.73
C ASP A 145 8.57 -18.79 -28.49
N SER A 146 7.41 -19.37 -28.19
CA SER A 146 6.13 -19.06 -28.82
C SER A 146 5.32 -18.00 -28.07
N PHE A 147 5.70 -17.64 -26.83
CA PHE A 147 4.90 -16.75 -25.99
C PHE A 147 5.41 -15.30 -26.06
N ARG A 148 4.54 -14.42 -26.56
CA ARG A 148 4.80 -12.98 -26.57
C ARG A 148 4.35 -12.35 -25.24
N TRP A 149 4.90 -11.20 -24.86
CA TRP A 149 4.54 -10.45 -23.64
C TRP A 149 3.02 -10.16 -23.52
N GLN A 150 2.31 -10.04 -24.67
CA GLN A 150 0.85 -9.88 -24.72
C GLN A 150 0.12 -11.05 -24.05
N GLY A 151 0.61 -12.28 -24.21
CA GLY A 151 0.03 -13.46 -23.59
C GLY A 151 0.01 -13.40 -22.07
N LEU A 152 1.01 -12.73 -21.47
CA LEU A 152 1.09 -12.54 -20.02
C LEU A 152 -0.05 -11.65 -19.53
N PHE A 153 -0.34 -10.55 -20.21
CA PHE A 153 -1.45 -9.67 -19.85
C PHE A 153 -2.81 -10.36 -20.03
N VAL A 154 -2.99 -11.15 -21.10
CA VAL A 154 -4.22 -11.90 -21.29
C VAL A 154 -4.40 -12.95 -20.19
N LEU A 155 -3.33 -13.67 -19.82
CA LEU A 155 -3.37 -14.66 -18.76
C LEU A 155 -3.73 -14.06 -17.40
N TYR A 156 -3.05 -12.97 -16.98
CA TYR A 156 -3.37 -12.28 -15.73
C TYR A 156 -4.78 -11.67 -15.77
N GLY A 157 -5.18 -11.09 -16.90
CA GLY A 157 -6.52 -10.56 -17.08
C GLY A 157 -7.60 -11.62 -16.92
N ALA A 158 -7.41 -12.78 -17.55
CA ALA A 158 -8.32 -13.93 -17.45
C ALA A 158 -8.40 -14.47 -16.01
N MET A 159 -7.27 -14.64 -15.33
CA MET A 159 -7.23 -15.10 -13.94
C MET A 159 -7.97 -14.11 -13.03
N THR A 160 -7.75 -12.80 -13.19
CA THR A 160 -8.41 -11.76 -12.40
C THR A 160 -9.92 -11.74 -12.68
N PHE A 161 -10.32 -11.83 -13.94
CA PHE A 161 -11.74 -11.91 -14.33
C PHE A 161 -12.44 -13.12 -13.70
N LEU A 162 -11.84 -14.30 -13.82
CA LEU A 162 -12.37 -15.52 -13.20
C LEU A 162 -12.46 -15.43 -11.68
N THR A 163 -11.47 -14.80 -11.04
CA THR A 163 -11.52 -14.50 -9.59
C THR A 163 -12.71 -13.60 -9.28
N GLY A 164 -12.96 -12.55 -10.09
CA GLY A 164 -14.14 -11.69 -9.95
C GLY A 164 -15.47 -12.47 -10.07
N VAL A 165 -15.55 -13.44 -10.99
CA VAL A 165 -16.73 -14.31 -11.14
C VAL A 165 -16.92 -15.18 -9.88
N VAL A 166 -15.86 -15.79 -9.37
CA VAL A 166 -15.92 -16.62 -8.14
C VAL A 166 -16.36 -15.76 -6.96
N LEU A 167 -15.80 -14.56 -6.80
CA LEU A 167 -16.20 -13.62 -5.74
C LEU A 167 -17.68 -13.21 -5.90
N PHE A 168 -18.17 -12.99 -7.12
CA PHE A 168 -19.57 -12.64 -7.37
C PHE A 168 -20.54 -13.72 -6.91
N LEU A 169 -20.16 -14.99 -7.04
CA LEU A 169 -20.98 -16.14 -6.68
C LEU A 169 -20.93 -16.44 -5.18
N PHE A 170 -19.75 -16.31 -4.55
CA PHE A 170 -19.50 -16.83 -3.22
C PHE A 170 -19.24 -15.77 -2.14
N LEU A 171 -18.84 -14.54 -2.48
CA LEU A 171 -18.52 -13.52 -1.48
C LEU A 171 -19.81 -12.93 -0.90
N ALA A 172 -20.01 -13.06 0.42
CA ALA A 172 -21.07 -12.39 1.15
C ALA A 172 -20.60 -10.99 1.63
N ALA A 173 -21.51 -10.02 1.68
CA ALA A 173 -21.21 -8.68 2.19
C ALA A 173 -21.17 -8.66 3.73
N SER A 174 -21.94 -9.53 4.37
CA SER A 174 -22.03 -9.64 5.83
C SER A 174 -22.31 -11.09 6.25
N PRO A 175 -22.09 -11.45 7.53
CA PRO A 175 -22.46 -12.75 8.04
C PRO A 175 -23.95 -13.10 7.83
N THR A 176 -24.83 -12.10 7.84
CA THR A 176 -26.28 -12.29 7.63
C THR A 176 -26.62 -12.70 6.20
N GLU A 177 -25.82 -12.31 5.21
CA GLU A 177 -26.03 -12.66 3.81
C GLU A 177 -25.28 -13.93 3.39
N ALA A 178 -24.46 -14.50 4.26
CA ALA A 178 -23.64 -15.66 3.96
C ALA A 178 -24.51 -16.92 3.78
N LYS A 179 -24.58 -17.41 2.54
CA LYS A 179 -25.41 -18.58 2.18
C LYS A 179 -24.88 -19.91 2.72
N TRP A 180 -23.61 -19.93 3.13
CA TRP A 180 -22.95 -21.12 3.69
C TRP A 180 -23.09 -21.26 5.20
N LEU A 181 -23.70 -20.27 5.89
CA LEU A 181 -24.00 -20.30 7.33
C LEU A 181 -25.47 -20.65 7.56
N THR A 182 -25.71 -21.49 8.55
CA THR A 182 -27.04 -21.72 9.08
C THR A 182 -27.56 -20.49 9.82
N GLU A 183 -28.88 -20.38 10.06
CA GLU A 183 -29.44 -19.22 10.77
C GLU A 183 -28.86 -19.07 12.18
N GLU A 184 -28.59 -20.17 12.87
CA GLU A 184 -27.97 -20.17 14.19
C GLU A 184 -26.52 -19.67 14.13
N GLU A 185 -25.75 -20.13 13.15
CA GLU A 185 -24.37 -19.67 12.93
C GLU A 185 -24.29 -18.19 12.54
N LYS A 186 -25.28 -17.67 11.79
CA LYS A 186 -25.37 -16.23 11.48
C LYS A 186 -25.55 -15.39 12.74
N VAL A 187 -26.42 -15.84 13.67
CA VAL A 187 -26.63 -15.15 14.95
C VAL A 187 -25.34 -15.16 15.78
N ILE A 188 -24.67 -16.31 15.88
CA ILE A 188 -23.39 -16.44 16.60
C ILE A 188 -22.32 -15.54 15.98
N ALA A 189 -22.20 -15.55 14.65
CA ALA A 189 -21.23 -14.72 13.94
C ALA A 189 -21.50 -13.23 14.14
N LEU A 190 -22.76 -12.81 14.12
CA LEU A 190 -23.15 -11.42 14.35
C LEU A 190 -22.86 -10.98 15.81
N GLU A 191 -23.19 -11.83 16.78
CA GLU A 191 -22.93 -11.54 18.21
C GLU A 191 -21.43 -11.46 18.48
N ARG A 192 -20.62 -12.29 17.83
CA ARG A 192 -19.14 -12.26 17.93
C ARG A 192 -18.56 -10.91 17.50
N VAL A 193 -19.05 -10.32 16.42
CA VAL A 193 -18.54 -9.03 15.90
C VAL A 193 -19.23 -7.82 16.52
N ARG A 194 -20.32 -8.03 17.27
CA ARG A 194 -21.04 -6.97 17.98
C ARG A 194 -20.13 -6.16 18.91
N GLY A 195 -19.17 -6.84 19.56
CA GLY A 195 -18.16 -6.20 20.39
C GLY A 195 -17.19 -5.26 19.63
N ASN A 196 -17.15 -5.33 18.29
CA ASN A 196 -16.33 -4.42 17.49
C ASN A 196 -16.85 -2.99 17.50
N LYS A 197 -18.16 -2.81 17.84
CA LYS A 197 -18.82 -1.51 17.86
C LYS A 197 -18.62 -0.72 16.54
N THR A 198 -18.43 -1.46 15.47
CA THR A 198 -18.49 -0.94 14.10
C THR A 198 -19.97 -0.80 13.78
N GLY A 199 -20.65 0.10 14.50
CA GLY A 199 -22.04 0.45 14.28
C GLY A 199 -22.25 0.91 12.85
N THR A 200 -23.49 0.90 12.43
CA THR A 200 -23.96 1.43 11.15
C THR A 200 -23.23 2.73 10.83
N GLU A 201 -22.27 2.65 9.91
CA GLU A 201 -21.52 3.82 9.46
C GLU A 201 -22.52 4.87 8.96
N ILE A 202 -22.72 5.89 9.76
CA ILE A 202 -23.56 7.02 9.39
C ILE A 202 -22.75 7.86 8.43
N TRP A 203 -22.92 7.61 7.14
CA TRP A 203 -22.24 8.31 6.04
C TRP A 203 -22.73 9.76 5.87
N LYS A 204 -22.71 10.53 6.97
CA LYS A 204 -22.96 11.96 6.91
C LYS A 204 -21.64 12.70 7.01
N PHE A 205 -21.32 13.45 5.97
CA PHE A 205 -20.17 14.33 5.98
C PHE A 205 -20.27 15.30 7.16
N ASN A 206 -19.23 15.32 8.00
CA ASN A 206 -19.15 16.20 9.15
C ASN A 206 -17.94 17.15 9.00
N ALA A 207 -18.23 18.43 8.67
CA ALA A 207 -17.21 19.43 8.46
C ALA A 207 -16.35 19.69 9.71
N SER A 208 -16.88 19.49 10.93
CA SER A 208 -16.11 19.64 12.16
C SER A 208 -15.03 18.56 12.30
N GLN A 209 -15.35 17.31 11.95
CA GLN A 209 -14.38 16.21 11.92
C GLN A 209 -13.28 16.42 10.86
N LEU A 210 -13.64 16.98 9.69
CA LEU A 210 -12.66 17.35 8.68
C LEU A 210 -11.72 18.44 9.19
N ARG A 211 -12.27 19.48 9.82
CA ARG A 211 -11.46 20.55 10.42
C ARG A 211 -10.54 20.01 11.51
N GLU A 212 -11.01 19.10 12.35
CA GLU A 212 -10.21 18.41 13.36
C GLU A 212 -9.08 17.60 12.72
N ALA A 213 -9.37 16.83 11.65
CA ALA A 213 -8.37 16.07 10.91
C ALA A 213 -7.25 16.98 10.35
N LEU A 214 -7.60 18.14 9.78
CA LEU A 214 -6.64 19.10 9.25
C LEU A 214 -5.76 19.76 10.34
N HIS A 215 -6.17 19.78 11.59
CA HIS A 215 -5.37 20.25 12.73
C HIS A 215 -4.62 19.12 13.44
N ASP A 216 -4.88 17.86 13.06
CA ASP A 216 -4.23 16.70 13.65
C ASP A 216 -2.86 16.46 13.01
N VAL A 217 -1.80 16.58 13.80
CA VAL A 217 -0.42 16.37 13.33
C VAL A 217 -0.20 14.98 12.74
N ARG A 218 -0.98 13.97 13.16
CA ARG A 218 -0.89 12.60 12.64
C ARG A 218 -1.28 12.51 11.18
N LEU A 219 -2.15 13.40 10.67
CA LEU A 219 -2.51 13.47 9.26
C LEU A 219 -1.26 13.74 8.41
N TYR A 220 -0.48 14.73 8.80
CA TYR A 220 0.75 15.11 8.10
C TYR A 220 1.86 14.06 8.26
N LEU A 221 1.97 13.45 9.45
CA LEU A 221 2.88 12.33 9.66
C LEU A 221 2.54 11.15 8.75
N THR A 222 1.27 10.77 8.66
CA THR A 222 0.81 9.72 7.74
C THR A 222 1.18 10.05 6.30
N PHE A 223 0.86 11.25 5.84
CA PHE A 223 1.20 11.71 4.49
C PHE A 223 2.71 11.63 4.20
N LEU A 224 3.56 12.14 5.11
CA LEU A 224 5.02 12.13 4.94
C LEU A 224 5.63 10.72 5.00
N VAL A 225 5.12 9.86 5.88
CA VAL A 225 5.54 8.45 5.92
C VAL A 225 5.24 7.76 4.60
N LEU A 226 4.02 7.98 4.06
CA LEU A 226 3.63 7.34 2.80
C LEU A 226 4.40 7.87 1.59
N ILE A 227 4.76 9.15 1.54
CA ILE A 227 5.73 9.66 0.55
C ILE A 227 7.06 8.91 0.69
N SER A 228 7.56 8.81 1.94
CA SER A 228 8.86 8.20 2.21
C SER A 228 8.93 6.71 1.87
N ILE A 229 7.80 6.00 1.96
CA ILE A 229 7.69 4.59 1.58
C ILE A 229 7.38 4.44 0.08
N GLY A 230 6.52 5.31 -0.45
CA GLY A 230 6.11 5.30 -1.85
C GLY A 230 7.28 5.54 -2.81
N MET A 231 8.24 6.39 -2.42
CA MET A 231 9.39 6.72 -3.25
C MET A 231 10.29 5.49 -3.54
N PRO A 232 10.81 4.75 -2.54
CA PRO A 232 11.52 3.50 -2.81
C PRO A 232 10.67 2.46 -3.54
N ASN A 233 9.37 2.38 -3.21
CA ASN A 233 8.45 1.46 -3.87
C ASN A 233 8.33 1.73 -5.37
N GLY A 234 8.16 3.00 -5.74
CA GLY A 234 8.12 3.44 -7.14
C GLY A 234 9.37 3.04 -7.91
N GLY A 235 10.53 3.33 -7.32
CA GLY A 235 11.82 3.03 -7.91
C GLY A 235 12.09 1.53 -8.06
N LEU A 236 11.98 0.77 -6.97
CA LEU A 236 12.24 -0.67 -6.97
C LEU A 236 11.25 -1.46 -7.84
N THR A 237 9.99 -1.05 -7.90
CA THR A 237 9.01 -1.71 -8.76
C THR A 237 9.32 -1.51 -10.25
N ALA A 238 9.77 -0.29 -10.64
CA ALA A 238 10.09 0.02 -12.03
C ALA A 238 11.46 -0.53 -12.46
N PHE A 239 12.47 -0.43 -11.59
CA PHE A 239 13.85 -0.73 -11.92
C PHE A 239 14.44 -1.95 -11.23
N GLY A 240 13.65 -2.69 -10.42
CA GLY A 240 14.14 -3.86 -9.68
C GLY A 240 14.85 -4.89 -10.54
N PRO A 241 14.24 -5.39 -11.64
CA PRO A 241 14.93 -6.30 -12.56
C PRO A 241 16.21 -5.72 -13.16
N THR A 242 16.22 -4.43 -13.50
CA THR A 242 17.41 -3.73 -14.03
C THR A 242 18.53 -3.69 -12.99
N ILE A 243 18.20 -3.40 -11.72
CA ILE A 243 19.18 -3.40 -10.62
C ILE A 243 19.83 -4.77 -10.45
N ILE A 244 19.02 -5.85 -10.48
CA ILE A 244 19.52 -7.23 -10.35
C ILE A 244 20.39 -7.59 -11.56
N ASN A 245 19.96 -7.24 -12.77
CA ASN A 245 20.73 -7.48 -14.00
C ASN A 245 22.08 -6.75 -13.96
N ASN A 246 22.10 -5.51 -13.45
CA ASN A 246 23.33 -4.73 -13.31
C ASN A 246 24.30 -5.28 -12.23
N PHE A 247 23.86 -6.23 -11.40
CA PHE A 247 24.77 -6.99 -10.54
C PHE A 247 25.54 -8.07 -11.31
N GLY A 248 25.28 -8.26 -12.60
CA GLY A 248 25.97 -9.21 -13.48
C GLY A 248 25.24 -10.53 -13.69
N TYR A 249 23.94 -10.59 -13.40
CA TYR A 249 23.09 -11.74 -13.69
C TYR A 249 22.45 -11.61 -15.07
N ASP A 250 22.29 -12.73 -15.78
CA ASP A 250 21.56 -12.78 -17.05
C ASP A 250 20.05 -12.60 -16.85
N VAL A 251 19.33 -12.28 -17.93
CA VAL A 251 17.89 -11.95 -17.86
C VAL A 251 17.04 -13.07 -17.26
N PRO A 252 17.18 -14.37 -17.64
CA PRO A 252 16.42 -15.44 -17.01
C PRO A 252 16.69 -15.58 -15.51
N THR A 253 17.95 -15.52 -15.10
CA THR A 253 18.35 -15.57 -13.68
C THR A 253 17.82 -14.38 -12.91
N THR A 254 17.80 -13.18 -13.50
CA THR A 254 17.22 -11.99 -12.91
C THR A 254 15.73 -12.18 -12.57
N GLN A 255 14.94 -12.77 -13.47
CA GLN A 255 13.53 -13.07 -13.20
C GLN A 255 13.37 -14.06 -12.05
N LEU A 256 14.21 -15.08 -11.99
CA LEU A 256 14.19 -16.06 -10.91
C LEU A 256 14.63 -15.47 -9.56
N LEU A 257 15.62 -14.59 -9.56
CA LEU A 257 16.08 -13.90 -8.35
C LEU A 257 15.00 -12.94 -7.80
N ASN A 258 14.17 -12.38 -8.67
CA ASN A 258 13.02 -11.57 -8.21
C ASN A 258 12.03 -12.39 -7.36
N VAL A 259 11.90 -13.69 -7.60
CA VAL A 259 11.15 -14.64 -6.73
C VAL A 259 11.69 -14.61 -5.30
N GLY A 260 13.02 -14.58 -5.15
CA GLY A 260 13.66 -14.54 -3.82
C GLY A 260 13.29 -13.30 -3.00
N SER A 261 13.16 -12.14 -3.63
CA SER A 261 12.72 -10.91 -2.93
C SER A 261 11.26 -11.02 -2.44
N GLY A 262 10.38 -11.60 -3.25
CA GLY A 262 8.99 -11.87 -2.86
C GLY A 262 8.87 -12.85 -1.70
N ALA A 263 9.62 -13.97 -1.76
CA ALA A 263 9.65 -14.95 -0.68
C ALA A 263 10.19 -14.34 0.63
N ALA A 264 11.24 -13.53 0.55
CA ALA A 264 11.79 -12.83 1.71
C ALA A 264 10.78 -11.84 2.30
N GLN A 265 9.96 -11.17 1.48
CA GLN A 265 8.89 -10.29 1.97
C GLN A 265 7.84 -11.07 2.77
N VAL A 266 7.43 -12.26 2.31
CA VAL A 266 6.49 -13.12 3.06
C VAL A 266 7.08 -13.48 4.44
N VAL A 267 8.34 -13.93 4.48
CA VAL A 267 9.05 -14.22 5.74
C VAL A 267 9.13 -12.98 6.63
N GLY A 268 9.43 -11.82 6.05
CA GLY A 268 9.52 -10.55 6.76
C GLY A 268 8.21 -10.12 7.42
N VAL A 269 7.05 -10.33 6.76
CA VAL A 269 5.73 -10.08 7.36
C VAL A 269 5.52 -10.96 8.59
N VAL A 270 5.85 -12.25 8.50
CA VAL A 270 5.73 -13.18 9.64
C VAL A 270 6.64 -12.73 10.79
N LEU A 271 7.88 -12.36 10.52
CA LEU A 271 8.80 -11.84 11.52
C LEU A 271 8.28 -10.54 12.17
N ALA A 272 7.73 -9.62 11.38
CA ALA A 272 7.15 -8.38 11.90
C ALA A 272 5.96 -8.65 12.85
N LEU A 273 5.12 -9.66 12.56
CA LEU A 273 4.05 -10.08 13.47
C LEU A 273 4.60 -10.61 14.80
N PHE A 274 5.67 -11.42 14.77
CA PHE A 274 6.33 -11.86 16.00
C PHE A 274 6.91 -10.69 16.79
N VAL A 275 7.59 -9.76 16.11
CA VAL A 275 8.12 -8.54 16.75
C VAL A 275 6.97 -7.73 17.37
N ALA A 276 5.85 -7.55 16.66
CA ALA A 276 4.68 -6.83 17.18
C ALA A 276 4.07 -7.50 18.42
N LYS A 277 4.09 -8.83 18.48
CA LYS A 277 3.58 -9.60 19.62
C LYS A 277 4.45 -9.43 20.88
N TRP A 278 5.76 -9.36 20.72
CA TRP A 278 6.70 -9.32 21.84
C TRP A 278 7.14 -7.91 22.26
N THR A 279 6.90 -6.92 21.40
CA THR A 279 7.27 -5.53 21.67
C THR A 279 6.04 -4.62 21.57
N ASN A 280 6.02 -3.77 20.57
CA ASN A 280 4.90 -2.91 20.25
C ASN A 280 4.84 -2.65 18.72
N ARG A 281 3.73 -2.11 18.27
CA ARG A 281 3.45 -1.87 16.83
C ARG A 281 4.41 -0.85 16.23
N THR A 282 4.91 0.09 17.00
CA THR A 282 5.91 1.08 16.56
C THR A 282 7.23 0.40 16.22
N ILE A 283 7.73 -0.46 17.12
CA ILE A 283 8.99 -1.21 16.90
C ILE A 283 8.83 -2.18 15.73
N ALA A 284 7.67 -2.84 15.61
CA ALA A 284 7.37 -3.72 14.48
C ALA A 284 7.36 -2.98 13.14
N GLY A 285 6.98 -1.68 13.11
CA GLY A 285 7.05 -0.85 11.92
C GLY A 285 8.45 -0.33 11.59
N VAL A 286 9.26 -0.04 12.60
CA VAL A 286 10.64 0.44 12.41
C VAL A 286 11.58 -0.71 12.02
N PHE A 287 11.37 -1.90 12.55
CA PHE A 287 12.23 -3.08 12.32
C PHE A 287 12.49 -3.39 10.83
N PRO A 288 11.48 -3.51 9.95
CA PRO A 288 11.72 -3.77 8.52
C PRO A 288 12.43 -2.62 7.81
N LEU A 289 12.27 -1.37 8.28
CA LEU A 289 12.99 -0.22 7.74
C LEU A 289 14.47 -0.24 8.11
N VAL A 290 14.81 -0.72 9.31
CA VAL A 290 16.22 -0.95 9.71
C VAL A 290 16.85 -2.01 8.81
N LEU A 291 16.16 -3.12 8.55
CA LEU A 291 16.63 -4.13 7.60
C LEU A 291 16.81 -3.55 6.20
N ALA A 292 15.87 -2.71 5.76
CA ALA A 292 15.95 -2.05 4.47
C ALA A 292 17.12 -1.07 4.38
N CYS A 293 17.41 -0.32 5.45
CA CYS A 293 18.60 0.54 5.52
C CYS A 293 19.90 -0.27 5.40
N VAL A 294 19.99 -1.39 6.12
CA VAL A 294 21.16 -2.30 6.00
C VAL A 294 21.28 -2.81 4.56
N GLY A 295 20.16 -3.23 3.94
CA GLY A 295 20.15 -3.71 2.56
C GLY A 295 20.62 -2.63 1.56
N ALA A 296 20.12 -1.40 1.70
CA ALA A 296 20.54 -0.27 0.87
C ALA A 296 22.03 0.06 1.04
N ALA A 297 22.52 0.06 2.29
CA ALA A 297 23.93 0.27 2.60
C ALA A 297 24.83 -0.84 2.01
N MET A 298 24.37 -2.10 2.04
CA MET A 298 25.08 -3.22 1.38
C MET A 298 25.17 -3.02 -0.13
N MET A 299 24.09 -2.59 -0.79
CA MET A 299 24.11 -2.31 -2.24
C MET A 299 25.03 -1.16 -2.62
N LEU A 300 25.30 -0.22 -1.71
CA LEU A 300 26.19 0.91 -1.91
C LEU A 300 27.66 0.60 -1.59
N GLY A 301 27.90 -0.17 -0.52
CA GLY A 301 29.23 -0.36 0.05
C GLY A 301 29.97 -1.63 -0.41
N ILE A 302 29.23 -2.62 -0.96
CA ILE A 302 29.84 -3.88 -1.38
C ILE A 302 30.43 -3.73 -2.79
N SER A 303 31.67 -4.20 -2.97
CA SER A 303 32.37 -4.20 -4.25
C SER A 303 31.55 -4.91 -5.34
N SER A 304 31.64 -4.37 -6.57
CA SER A 304 31.00 -4.93 -7.77
C SER A 304 31.46 -6.36 -8.09
N SER A 305 32.54 -6.84 -7.49
CA SER A 305 32.99 -8.24 -7.65
C SER A 305 32.15 -9.26 -6.88
N ASN A 306 31.32 -8.84 -5.91
CA ASN A 306 30.52 -9.75 -5.08
C ASN A 306 29.02 -9.58 -5.35
N ASN A 307 28.55 -10.14 -6.47
CA ASN A 307 27.18 -10.04 -6.95
C ASN A 307 26.16 -10.64 -5.94
N ASN A 308 26.50 -11.76 -5.31
CA ASN A 308 25.60 -12.44 -4.36
C ASN A 308 25.37 -11.58 -3.11
N ALA A 309 26.37 -10.90 -2.60
CA ALA A 309 26.22 -10.02 -1.43
C ALA A 309 25.43 -8.75 -1.77
N ARG A 310 25.63 -8.17 -2.98
CA ARG A 310 24.80 -7.05 -3.49
C ARG A 310 23.33 -7.47 -3.65
N TYR A 311 23.07 -8.68 -4.16
CA TYR A 311 21.73 -9.24 -4.25
C TYR A 311 21.12 -9.47 -2.85
N GLY A 312 21.88 -9.96 -1.89
CA GLY A 312 21.44 -10.04 -0.48
C GLY A 312 21.01 -8.69 0.08
N GLY A 313 21.75 -7.63 -0.25
CA GLY A 313 21.37 -6.23 0.06
C GLY A 313 20.05 -5.82 -0.57
N TYR A 314 19.82 -6.18 -1.85
CA TYR A 314 18.54 -5.93 -2.53
C TYR A 314 17.36 -6.62 -1.85
N VAL A 315 17.50 -7.89 -1.47
CA VAL A 315 16.49 -8.67 -0.76
C VAL A 315 16.14 -8.06 0.59
N LEU A 316 17.14 -7.59 1.34
CA LEU A 316 16.94 -6.88 2.61
C LEU A 316 16.28 -5.53 2.39
N ALA A 317 16.68 -4.77 1.36
CA ALA A 317 16.05 -3.51 1.03
C ALA A 317 14.56 -3.68 0.73
N TYR A 318 14.17 -4.79 0.12
CA TYR A 318 12.78 -5.10 -0.24
C TYR A 318 11.87 -5.41 0.96
N GLN A 319 12.36 -5.32 2.22
CA GLN A 319 11.55 -5.49 3.43
C GLN A 319 10.77 -4.23 3.83
N PHE A 320 11.11 -3.05 3.29
CA PHE A 320 10.49 -1.78 3.68
C PHE A 320 8.95 -1.73 3.62
N PRO A 321 8.23 -2.39 2.67
CA PRO A 321 6.77 -2.26 2.58
C PRO A 321 6.04 -2.82 3.81
N ILE A 322 6.71 -3.67 4.59
CA ILE A 322 6.12 -4.31 5.77
C ILE A 322 5.76 -3.27 6.85
N CYS A 323 6.47 -2.14 6.92
CA CYS A 323 6.17 -1.06 7.86
C CYS A 323 4.77 -0.45 7.68
N VAL A 324 4.16 -0.60 6.49
CA VAL A 324 2.79 -0.18 6.17
C VAL A 324 1.76 -0.82 7.10
N LEU A 325 2.02 -2.05 7.60
CA LEU A 325 1.14 -2.72 8.57
C LEU A 325 0.98 -1.91 9.86
N SER A 326 2.06 -1.28 10.34
CA SER A 326 2.00 -0.43 11.54
C SER A 326 1.21 0.85 11.28
N ILE A 327 1.39 1.48 10.11
CA ILE A 327 0.64 2.69 9.74
C ILE A 327 -0.85 2.36 9.61
N ASN A 328 -1.21 1.27 8.93
CA ASN A 328 -2.59 0.82 8.84
C ASN A 328 -3.21 0.58 10.22
N THR A 329 -2.44 0.01 11.15
CA THR A 329 -2.90 -0.19 12.53
C THR A 329 -3.08 1.12 13.27
N PHE A 330 -2.16 2.09 13.11
CA PHE A 330 -2.31 3.42 13.70
C PHE A 330 -3.54 4.13 13.16
N MET A 331 -3.87 4.00 11.88
CA MET A 331 -5.05 4.58 11.28
C MET A 331 -6.34 3.88 11.75
N THR A 332 -6.39 2.56 11.69
CA THR A 332 -7.63 1.81 11.98
C THR A 332 -8.00 1.84 13.46
N ALA A 333 -7.01 1.67 14.34
CA ALA A 333 -7.21 1.61 15.79
C ALA A 333 -6.94 2.94 16.53
N GLY A 334 -6.22 3.88 15.91
CA GLY A 334 -5.81 5.14 16.53
C GLY A 334 -6.66 6.35 16.12
N ILE A 335 -7.56 6.21 15.15
CA ILE A 335 -8.40 7.30 14.64
C ILE A 335 -9.85 6.89 14.70
N SER A 336 -10.70 7.77 15.21
CA SER A 336 -12.15 7.61 15.23
C SER A 336 -12.84 8.81 14.57
N GLY A 337 -14.11 8.62 14.18
CA GLY A 337 -14.89 9.57 13.39
C GLY A 337 -14.82 9.27 11.89
N THR A 338 -15.98 9.11 11.26
CA THR A 338 -16.11 8.66 9.86
C THR A 338 -15.42 9.61 8.89
N THR A 339 -15.73 10.91 8.96
CA THR A 339 -15.12 11.93 8.09
C THR A 339 -13.62 12.12 8.38
N LYS A 340 -13.19 11.99 9.65
CA LYS A 340 -11.77 12.07 10.04
C LYS A 340 -10.99 10.89 9.45
N LYS A 341 -11.49 9.65 9.57
CA LYS A 341 -10.88 8.47 8.94
C LYS A 341 -10.74 8.61 7.43
N PHE A 342 -11.76 9.16 6.78
CA PHE A 342 -11.73 9.43 5.34
C PHE A 342 -10.60 10.41 4.97
N ALA A 343 -10.47 11.53 5.71
CA ALA A 343 -9.39 12.50 5.46
C ALA A 343 -8.00 11.87 5.60
N PHE A 344 -7.82 10.99 6.61
CA PHE A 344 -6.57 10.23 6.77
C PHE A 344 -6.35 9.23 5.64
N GLY A 345 -7.40 8.57 5.15
CA GLY A 345 -7.34 7.70 3.97
C GLY A 345 -6.88 8.46 2.72
N CYS A 346 -7.43 9.65 2.48
CA CYS A 346 -6.98 10.53 1.38
C CYS A 346 -5.51 10.93 1.53
N ALA A 347 -5.08 11.35 2.73
CA ALA A 347 -3.68 11.71 2.98
C ALA A 347 -2.73 10.52 2.76
N TYR A 348 -3.13 9.32 3.17
CA TYR A 348 -2.42 8.06 2.94
C TYR A 348 -2.23 7.83 1.43
N GLN A 349 -3.31 7.85 0.66
CA GLN A 349 -3.29 7.56 -0.77
C GLN A 349 -2.51 8.61 -1.56
N LEU A 350 -2.75 9.90 -1.26
CA LEU A 350 -2.00 11.00 -1.87
C LEU A 350 -0.49 10.89 -1.61
N GLY A 351 -0.10 10.64 -0.35
CA GLY A 351 1.30 10.49 0.01
C GLY A 351 1.96 9.32 -0.73
N TYR A 352 1.29 8.16 -0.76
CA TYR A 352 1.80 6.99 -1.45
C TYR A 352 1.92 7.22 -2.97
N ALA A 353 0.92 7.84 -3.59
CA ALA A 353 0.95 8.14 -5.02
C ALA A 353 2.07 9.12 -5.38
N ILE A 354 2.22 10.22 -4.64
CA ILE A 354 3.29 11.21 -4.86
C ILE A 354 4.67 10.54 -4.74
N GLY A 355 4.88 9.74 -3.69
CA GLY A 355 6.14 9.01 -3.52
C GLY A 355 6.43 8.10 -4.70
N ASN A 356 5.45 7.32 -5.16
CA ASN A 356 5.59 6.41 -6.31
C ASN A 356 5.84 7.13 -7.64
N ILE A 357 5.36 8.36 -7.82
CA ILE A 357 5.64 9.18 -9.01
C ILE A 357 7.10 9.69 -8.95
N ILE A 358 7.57 10.14 -7.79
CA ILE A 358 8.91 10.68 -7.62
C ILE A 358 9.97 9.57 -7.71
N GLY A 359 9.69 8.37 -7.20
CA GLY A 359 10.65 7.27 -7.10
C GLY A 359 11.42 6.98 -8.38
N PRO A 360 10.74 6.65 -9.50
CA PRO A 360 11.41 6.38 -10.77
C PRO A 360 12.26 7.53 -11.30
N GLN A 361 11.93 8.79 -10.97
CA GLN A 361 12.68 9.98 -11.43
C GLN A 361 14.10 10.05 -10.84
N THR A 362 14.37 9.32 -9.76
CA THR A 362 15.71 9.26 -9.16
C THR A 362 16.67 8.34 -9.90
N TYR A 363 16.14 7.46 -10.77
CA TYR A 363 16.93 6.55 -11.61
C TYR A 363 17.29 7.27 -12.92
N ARG A 364 18.33 8.08 -12.89
CA ARG A 364 18.79 8.86 -14.04
C ARG A 364 19.67 8.00 -14.94
N ALA A 365 19.55 8.18 -16.26
CA ALA A 365 20.38 7.49 -17.24
C ALA A 365 21.89 7.80 -17.03
N SER A 366 22.21 9.04 -16.62
CA SER A 366 23.59 9.46 -16.31
C SER A 366 24.25 8.70 -15.16
N ASP A 367 23.46 8.02 -14.30
CA ASP A 367 23.95 7.24 -13.15
C ASP A 367 24.04 5.73 -13.46
N ALA A 368 23.71 5.32 -14.68
CA ALA A 368 23.81 3.93 -15.11
C ALA A 368 25.29 3.49 -15.13
N PRO A 369 25.60 2.20 -14.86
CA PRO A 369 24.68 1.13 -14.50
C PRO A 369 24.37 1.03 -13.01
N ASP A 370 25.09 1.73 -12.14
CA ASP A 370 25.03 1.53 -10.69
C ASP A 370 23.90 2.31 -9.99
N TYR A 371 23.37 3.38 -10.58
CA TYR A 371 22.29 4.23 -10.05
C TYR A 371 22.53 4.69 -8.60
N TYR A 372 23.71 5.21 -8.31
CA TYR A 372 24.12 5.63 -6.96
C TYR A 372 23.16 6.66 -6.36
N THR A 373 22.74 7.66 -7.14
CA THR A 373 21.79 8.70 -6.67
C THR A 373 20.48 8.08 -6.19
N ALA A 374 19.93 7.11 -6.92
CA ALA A 374 18.70 6.42 -6.53
C ALA A 374 18.88 5.59 -5.25
N LYS A 375 20.01 4.87 -5.11
CA LYS A 375 20.32 4.07 -3.91
C LYS A 375 20.51 4.94 -2.66
N TYR A 376 21.22 6.09 -2.77
CA TYR A 376 21.37 7.06 -1.66
C TYR A 376 20.03 7.67 -1.27
N THR A 377 19.22 8.06 -2.26
CA THR A 377 17.90 8.62 -2.01
C THR A 377 17.00 7.60 -1.34
N MET A 378 17.01 6.35 -1.80
CA MET A 378 16.26 5.25 -1.18
C MET A 378 16.67 5.04 0.28
N LEU A 379 17.97 5.00 0.59
CA LEU A 379 18.48 4.89 1.97
C LEU A 379 18.00 6.05 2.85
N ALA A 380 18.10 7.29 2.33
CA ALA A 380 17.64 8.47 3.05
C ALA A 380 16.15 8.40 3.39
N PHE A 381 15.31 7.96 2.45
CA PHE A 381 13.87 7.84 2.67
C PHE A 381 13.51 6.69 3.62
N PHE A 382 14.25 5.60 3.65
CA PHE A 382 14.07 4.56 4.68
C PHE A 382 14.35 5.10 6.09
N VAL A 383 15.42 5.88 6.25
CA VAL A 383 15.75 6.53 7.53
C VAL A 383 14.66 7.53 7.93
N VAL A 384 14.21 8.38 7.00
CA VAL A 384 13.12 9.34 7.24
C VAL A 384 11.85 8.63 7.66
N ALA A 385 11.45 7.56 6.95
CA ALA A 385 10.26 6.77 7.30
C ALA A 385 10.38 6.17 8.71
N ALA A 386 11.54 5.62 9.08
CA ALA A 386 11.78 5.05 10.42
C ALA A 386 11.66 6.11 11.52
N ILE A 387 12.22 7.30 11.30
CA ILE A 387 12.12 8.43 12.24
C ILE A 387 10.65 8.88 12.39
N LEU A 388 9.93 9.05 11.28
CA LEU A 388 8.54 9.50 11.30
C LEU A 388 7.61 8.49 12.00
N ILE A 389 7.80 7.19 11.78
CA ILE A 389 7.06 6.11 12.50
C ILE A 389 7.40 6.14 13.98
N GLY A 390 8.67 6.35 14.34
CA GLY A 390 9.10 6.53 15.72
C GLY A 390 8.43 7.74 16.39
N ILE A 391 8.38 8.88 15.70
CA ILE A 391 7.67 10.09 16.18
C ILE A 391 6.18 9.80 16.39
N TYR A 392 5.55 9.08 15.46
CA TYR A 392 4.14 8.69 15.55
C TYR A 392 3.88 7.85 16.82
N GLY A 393 4.73 6.85 17.08
CA GLY A 393 4.64 6.02 18.28
C GLY A 393 4.87 6.80 19.58
N VAL A 394 5.85 7.68 19.61
CA VAL A 394 6.11 8.57 20.78
C VAL A 394 4.91 9.50 21.04
N LEU A 395 4.28 10.03 19.99
CA LEU A 395 3.10 10.87 20.11
C LEU A 395 1.93 10.09 20.74
N HIS A 396 1.65 8.89 20.26
CA HIS A 396 0.63 8.01 20.84
C HIS A 396 0.92 7.65 22.29
N HIS A 397 2.17 7.36 22.61
CA HIS A 397 2.57 7.06 23.99
C HIS A 397 2.34 8.26 24.93
N ARG A 398 2.76 9.45 24.52
CA ARG A 398 2.52 10.69 25.29
C ARG A 398 1.03 10.99 25.48
N TRP A 399 0.21 10.75 24.44
CA TRP A 399 -1.23 10.98 24.53
C TRP A 399 -1.90 9.95 25.45
N ASN A 400 -1.48 8.68 25.41
CA ASN A 400 -1.96 7.68 26.36
C ASN A 400 -1.64 8.07 27.80
N GLN A 401 -0.40 8.47 28.08
CA GLN A 401 -0.01 8.95 29.42
C GLN A 401 -0.81 10.17 29.88
N ARG A 402 -1.12 11.06 28.95
CA ARG A 402 -1.95 12.24 29.23
C ARG A 402 -3.39 11.86 29.54
N ASN A 403 -3.95 10.95 28.75
CA ASN A 403 -5.33 10.48 28.94
C ASN A 403 -5.48 9.71 30.27
N GLU A 404 -4.47 8.93 30.66
CA GLU A 404 -4.44 8.27 31.97
C GLU A 404 -4.42 9.25 33.15
N LYS A 405 -3.74 10.39 33.00
CA LYS A 405 -3.58 11.37 34.10
C LYS A 405 -4.75 12.36 34.21
N HIS A 406 -5.28 12.83 33.09
CA HIS A 406 -6.17 14.01 33.07
C HIS A 406 -7.46 13.79 32.28
N GLY A 407 -7.66 12.65 31.64
CA GLY A 407 -8.66 12.46 30.61
C GLY A 407 -8.34 13.25 29.33
N PRO A 408 -9.03 13.02 28.20
CA PRO A 408 -8.82 13.76 26.96
C PRO A 408 -9.12 15.25 27.19
N ALA A 409 -8.18 16.13 26.79
CA ALA A 409 -8.40 17.55 26.87
C ALA A 409 -9.44 17.99 25.82
N PRO A 410 -10.45 18.77 26.17
CA PRO A 410 -11.35 19.37 25.20
C PRO A 410 -10.53 20.29 24.26
N MET A 411 -10.78 20.20 22.96
CA MET A 411 -10.18 21.12 21.99
C MET A 411 -10.74 22.54 22.20
N PRO A 412 -9.90 23.58 22.21
CA PRO A 412 -10.37 24.95 22.30
C PRO A 412 -11.30 25.29 21.13
N GLY A 413 -12.54 25.65 21.41
CA GLY A 413 -13.52 26.10 20.43
C GLY A 413 -14.52 25.06 19.94
N MET A 414 -14.52 23.82 20.45
CA MET A 414 -15.40 22.74 19.99
C MET A 414 -16.72 22.62 20.79
N TYR A 415 -16.83 23.29 21.95
CA TYR A 415 -18.07 23.38 22.70
C TYR A 415 -18.58 24.83 22.70
N PRO A 416 -19.85 25.07 22.33
CA PRO A 416 -20.47 26.32 22.76
C PRO A 416 -20.39 26.34 24.29
N SER A 417 -19.97 27.45 24.84
CA SER A 417 -19.78 27.68 26.25
C SER A 417 -21.03 27.28 27.08
N LEU A 418 -21.07 26.02 27.50
CA LEU A 418 -21.97 25.62 28.57
C LEU A 418 -21.35 26.09 29.89
N PRO A 419 -22.10 26.81 30.71
CA PRO A 419 -21.58 27.33 31.98
C PRO A 419 -21.15 26.16 32.86
N THR A 420 -19.90 26.19 33.32
CA THR A 420 -19.27 25.17 34.18
C THR A 420 -19.98 24.94 35.51
N SER A 421 -20.98 25.73 35.85
CA SER A 421 -21.71 25.64 37.12
C SER A 421 -22.78 24.53 37.21
N HIS A 422 -23.12 23.88 36.10
CA HIS A 422 -24.12 22.79 36.06
C HIS A 422 -23.54 21.38 35.81
N LEU A 423 -22.22 21.25 35.79
CA LEU A 423 -21.55 19.98 35.40
C LEU A 423 -21.50 18.90 36.49
N HIS A 424 -21.85 19.23 37.74
CA HIS A 424 -21.68 18.29 38.87
C HIS A 424 -22.96 17.60 39.36
N SER A 425 -24.15 18.00 38.92
CA SER A 425 -25.40 17.43 39.47
C SER A 425 -26.23 16.56 38.51
N ASN A 426 -25.97 16.54 37.21
CA ASN A 426 -26.82 15.80 36.25
C ASN A 426 -26.12 14.74 35.43
N TRP A 427 -24.88 14.36 35.77
CA TRP A 427 -24.12 13.35 35.02
C TRP A 427 -24.65 11.94 35.22
N SER A 428 -25.31 11.63 36.35
CA SER A 428 -25.92 10.34 36.62
C SER A 428 -27.21 10.07 35.82
N GLU A 429 -27.96 11.13 35.47
CA GLU A 429 -29.17 10.99 34.65
C GLU A 429 -28.92 10.98 33.15
N HIS A 430 -27.83 11.64 32.67
CA HIS A 430 -27.46 11.61 31.25
C HIS A 430 -26.62 10.37 30.87
N SER A 431 -26.00 9.68 31.82
CA SER A 431 -25.28 8.43 31.56
C SER A 431 -26.24 7.27 31.21
N SER A 432 -27.49 7.32 31.68
CA SER A 432 -28.52 6.36 31.30
C SER A 432 -29.15 6.66 29.92
N ALA A 433 -29.03 7.89 29.39
CA ALA A 433 -29.56 8.28 28.09
C ALA A 433 -28.61 7.97 26.92
N ILE A 434 -27.33 7.65 27.21
CA ILE A 434 -26.32 7.30 26.17
C ILE A 434 -25.86 5.86 26.40
N GLU A 435 -26.81 4.94 26.47
CA GLU A 435 -26.53 3.48 26.41
C GLU A 435 -25.88 3.05 25.07
N ASN A 436 -25.72 3.99 24.14
CA ASN A 436 -25.18 3.75 22.79
C ASN A 436 -24.09 4.79 22.39
N GLU A 437 -23.30 5.32 23.33
CA GLU A 437 -22.12 6.17 23.03
C GLU A 437 -21.19 5.50 21.99
N GLU A 438 -21.19 4.19 21.97
CA GLU A 438 -20.35 3.33 21.15
C GLU A 438 -20.77 3.31 19.67
N PHE A 439 -21.99 3.75 19.36
CA PHE A 439 -22.53 3.88 18.00
C PHE A 439 -22.59 5.32 17.52
N ALA A 440 -22.22 6.30 18.36
CA ALA A 440 -22.13 7.67 17.95
C ALA A 440 -20.83 7.92 17.16
N ASP A 441 -20.90 8.72 16.11
CA ASP A 441 -19.75 9.07 15.27
C ASP A 441 -18.84 10.09 15.95
N PHE A 442 -18.30 9.72 17.13
CA PHE A 442 -17.35 10.55 17.89
C PHE A 442 -15.93 10.35 17.37
N THR A 443 -15.16 11.45 17.36
CA THR A 443 -13.74 11.39 17.10
C THR A 443 -12.97 10.85 18.32
N ASP A 444 -11.74 10.37 18.10
CA ASP A 444 -10.85 9.92 19.17
C ASP A 444 -10.52 11.04 20.19
N PHE A 445 -10.54 12.31 19.77
CA PHE A 445 -10.37 13.45 20.67
C PHE A 445 -11.61 13.78 21.51
N GLN A 446 -12.78 13.36 21.08
CA GLN A 446 -14.04 13.51 21.83
C GLN A 446 -14.25 12.41 22.86
N MET A 447 -13.60 11.23 22.68
CA MET A 447 -13.73 10.10 23.60
C MET A 447 -12.79 10.22 24.79
N ARG A 448 -13.33 10.26 26.02
CA ARG A 448 -12.54 10.44 27.25
C ARG A 448 -11.53 9.33 27.55
N ASN A 449 -11.85 8.10 27.20
CA ASN A 449 -11.03 6.92 27.52
C ASN A 449 -10.42 6.27 26.27
N PHE A 450 -10.17 7.06 25.21
CA PHE A 450 -9.60 6.52 23.99
C PHE A 450 -8.14 6.11 24.21
N LYS A 451 -7.81 4.85 23.89
CA LYS A 451 -6.45 4.31 23.99
C LYS A 451 -5.85 4.17 22.61
N TYR A 452 -4.75 4.89 22.39
CA TYR A 452 -4.03 4.85 21.12
C TYR A 452 -3.16 3.60 21.02
N PRO A 453 -3.05 2.98 19.82
CA PRO A 453 -2.19 1.83 19.59
C PRO A 453 -0.70 2.25 19.69
N LEU A 454 0.11 1.41 20.33
CA LEU A 454 1.56 1.61 20.49
C LEU A 454 2.36 0.66 19.62
#